data_ab8a58baa49ce22623b9314f85d5797e
#
_entry.id   ab8a58baa49ce22623b9314f85d5797e
#
_cell.length_a   1.000
_cell.length_b   1.000
_cell.length_c   1.000
_cell.angle_alpha   90.00
_cell.angle_beta   90.00
_cell.angle_gamma   90.00
#
_symmetry.space_group_name_H-M   'P 1'
#
loop_
_entity.id
_entity.type
_entity.pdbx_description
1 polymer ?
#
loop_
_entity_poly.entity_id
_entity_poly.type
_entity_poly.pdbx_seq_one_letter_code
_entity_poly.pdbx_strand_id
1 'polypeptide(L)'
;MLNKVSWIKRPQGQDAQADRSLTEKVSAIIERVKTEGDTALRAFSQQFDKVVPAQFEVSEQEIAEALEGMDAQTRRDSEFAINQVRRFAQAQLATMQPLEVETLPGVHLGHRIIPVQTVGCYVPGGRYPILSAPVMSIVPATVAGCEQIIACLPPGAHPAMIAVCHLAGAHRIFKVGGAQAIAAMAWGTESIPSVDKIVGPGNAFVNEAKRQVFGRVGIDALAGPSEIFTIADDSADPRILAADMLAQAEHDIHTRAGLATTSRDIAERTLAEVERQLASLPTAATAGEAWRRQGEIVLCEDEAQLIAFADHMATEHLQVHTRDPHATAAKIRNYGSLFIGQNASVVFSDKCCGTNHTLPTMAAARYTGGLWVGAYVKICTHQWIDEQGIPAIAEPAIRQSRTEGMQGHRRAAEIRLRPQDIDAITTGMRD
;
A
#
# COMPACT_ATOMS: atom_id res chain seq x y z
N MET A 1 0.81 19.64 -23.83
CA MET A 1 1.00 20.47 -22.62
C MET A 1 2.37 20.24 -21.96
N LEU A 2 2.81 19.01 -21.74
CA LEU A 2 4.06 18.72 -21.03
C LEU A 2 5.37 19.01 -21.77
N ASN A 3 5.34 19.17 -23.09
CA ASN A 3 6.53 19.36 -23.93
C ASN A 3 7.15 20.77 -23.87
N LYS A 4 6.59 21.68 -23.06
CA LYS A 4 7.02 23.09 -22.98
C LYS A 4 7.49 23.53 -21.59
N VAL A 5 7.67 22.59 -20.64
CA VAL A 5 8.18 22.97 -19.31
C VAL A 5 9.66 23.32 -19.38
N SER A 6 10.08 24.31 -18.60
CA SER A 6 11.48 24.70 -18.47
C SER A 6 12.09 24.03 -17.24
N TRP A 7 13.21 23.35 -17.42
CA TRP A 7 13.91 22.69 -16.33
C TRP A 7 14.96 23.61 -15.71
N ILE A 8 14.86 23.85 -14.43
CA ILE A 8 15.90 24.49 -13.62
C ILE A 8 16.90 23.42 -13.16
N LYS A 9 16.42 22.24 -12.76
CA LYS A 9 17.22 21.05 -12.46
C LYS A 9 16.55 19.81 -13.04
N ARG A 10 17.32 18.96 -13.72
CA ARG A 10 16.84 17.69 -14.28
C ARG A 10 17.39 16.50 -13.50
N PRO A 11 16.58 15.44 -13.31
CA PRO A 11 17.11 14.17 -12.82
C PRO A 11 18.06 13.56 -13.84
N GLN A 12 19.04 12.77 -13.36
CA GLN A 12 20.02 12.10 -14.23
C GLN A 12 19.46 10.88 -14.97
N GLY A 13 18.20 10.50 -14.70
CA GLY A 13 17.53 9.33 -15.24
C GLY A 13 17.78 8.07 -14.41
N GLN A 14 16.86 7.13 -14.51
CA GLN A 14 17.02 5.77 -13.96
C GLN A 14 17.35 4.83 -15.11
N ASP A 15 18.38 4.01 -14.95
CA ASP A 15 18.56 2.83 -15.79
C ASP A 15 17.49 1.79 -15.40
N ALA A 16 16.38 1.83 -16.12
CA ALA A 16 15.31 0.86 -15.97
C ALA A 16 15.65 -0.47 -16.64
N GLN A 17 16.76 -1.11 -16.26
CA GLN A 17 16.94 -2.52 -16.56
C GLN A 17 16.19 -3.33 -15.49
N ALA A 18 15.10 -3.97 -15.91
CA ALA A 18 14.50 -5.03 -15.11
C ALA A 18 15.60 -6.06 -14.82
N ASP A 19 16.02 -6.15 -13.58
CA ASP A 19 17.09 -7.06 -13.17
C ASP A 19 16.56 -8.50 -13.21
N ARG A 20 16.77 -9.18 -14.37
CA ARG A 20 16.42 -10.60 -14.52
C ARG A 20 17.08 -11.46 -13.44
N SER A 21 18.28 -11.07 -13.01
CA SER A 21 19.00 -11.72 -11.92
C SER A 21 18.26 -11.60 -10.59
N LEU A 22 17.57 -10.48 -10.32
CA LEU A 22 16.73 -10.32 -9.13
C LEU A 22 15.53 -11.27 -9.17
N THR A 23 14.83 -11.33 -10.30
CA THR A 23 13.67 -12.23 -10.47
C THR A 23 14.05 -13.69 -10.25
N GLU A 24 15.15 -14.15 -10.84
CA GLU A 24 15.64 -15.53 -10.70
C GLU A 24 16.05 -15.85 -9.26
N LYS A 25 16.78 -14.95 -8.60
CA LYS A 25 17.17 -15.11 -7.18
C LYS A 25 15.95 -15.21 -6.26
N VAL A 26 14.97 -14.36 -6.46
CA VAL A 26 13.75 -14.36 -5.65
C VAL A 26 12.92 -15.61 -5.91
N SER A 27 12.80 -16.07 -7.18
CA SER A 27 12.13 -17.33 -7.52
C SER A 27 12.78 -18.51 -6.80
N ALA A 28 14.11 -18.56 -6.76
CA ALA A 28 14.84 -19.63 -6.06
C ALA A 28 14.60 -19.59 -4.54
N ILE A 29 14.53 -18.38 -3.94
CA ILE A 29 14.19 -18.24 -2.51
C ILE A 29 12.78 -18.75 -2.24
N ILE A 30 11.81 -18.34 -3.04
CA ILE A 30 10.41 -18.73 -2.88
C ILE A 30 10.26 -20.25 -2.99
N GLU A 31 10.81 -20.86 -4.04
CA GLU A 31 10.67 -22.29 -4.26
C GLU A 31 11.34 -23.09 -3.14
N ARG A 32 12.46 -22.62 -2.65
CA ARG A 32 13.16 -23.26 -1.55
C ARG A 32 12.39 -23.17 -0.23
N VAL A 33 11.78 -22.01 0.11
CA VAL A 33 10.92 -21.90 1.30
C VAL A 33 9.70 -22.81 1.18
N LYS A 34 9.09 -22.88 0.00
CA LYS A 34 7.92 -23.70 -0.26
C LYS A 34 8.20 -25.21 -0.08
N THR A 35 9.41 -25.66 -0.42
CA THR A 35 9.78 -27.08 -0.37
C THR A 35 10.45 -27.50 0.95
N GLU A 36 11.22 -26.63 1.57
CA GLU A 36 12.04 -26.93 2.74
C GLU A 36 11.52 -26.29 4.05
N GLY A 37 10.49 -25.41 3.98
CA GLY A 37 9.87 -24.77 5.15
C GLY A 37 10.86 -24.03 6.05
N ASP A 38 10.78 -24.30 7.36
CA ASP A 38 11.63 -23.68 8.38
C ASP A 38 13.14 -23.96 8.16
N THR A 39 13.49 -25.06 7.52
CA THR A 39 14.89 -25.37 7.20
C THR A 39 15.47 -24.31 6.25
N ALA A 40 14.70 -23.93 5.22
CA ALA A 40 15.09 -22.85 4.31
C ALA A 40 15.17 -21.50 5.04
N LEU A 41 14.21 -21.19 5.91
CA LEU A 41 14.22 -19.95 6.68
C LEU A 41 15.46 -19.82 7.55
N ARG A 42 15.89 -20.90 8.24
CA ARG A 42 17.14 -20.92 9.03
C ARG A 42 18.36 -20.68 8.17
N ALA A 43 18.43 -21.32 7.00
CA ALA A 43 19.54 -21.15 6.08
C ALA A 43 19.62 -19.71 5.54
N PHE A 44 18.49 -19.10 5.19
CA PHE A 44 18.44 -17.71 4.74
C PHE A 44 18.71 -16.71 5.84
N SER A 45 18.23 -16.93 7.07
CA SER A 45 18.59 -16.11 8.23
C SER A 45 20.11 -16.12 8.48
N GLN A 46 20.74 -17.29 8.40
CA GLN A 46 22.21 -17.40 8.51
C GLN A 46 22.90 -16.65 7.37
N GLN A 47 22.41 -16.78 6.14
CA GLN A 47 23.03 -16.21 4.95
C GLN A 47 22.90 -14.67 4.91
N PHE A 48 21.69 -14.15 5.16
CA PHE A 48 21.36 -12.74 4.93
C PHE A 48 21.42 -11.90 6.21
N ASP A 49 20.89 -12.42 7.32
CA ASP A 49 20.75 -11.68 8.57
C ASP A 49 21.92 -11.92 9.52
N LYS A 50 22.71 -12.99 9.31
CA LYS A 50 23.81 -13.46 10.19
C LYS A 50 23.34 -13.81 11.62
N VAL A 51 22.04 -13.85 11.83
CA VAL A 51 21.37 -14.19 13.10
C VAL A 51 20.32 -15.23 12.81
N VAL A 52 20.44 -16.40 13.45
CA VAL A 52 19.41 -17.46 13.36
C VAL A 52 18.67 -17.52 14.69
N PRO A 53 17.40 -17.12 14.75
CA PRO A 53 16.65 -17.20 15.99
C PRO A 53 16.43 -18.65 16.40
N ALA A 54 16.44 -18.93 17.72
CA ALA A 54 16.14 -20.27 18.24
C ALA A 54 14.72 -20.70 17.84
N GLN A 55 13.78 -19.76 17.95
CA GLN A 55 12.41 -19.87 17.46
C GLN A 55 12.08 -18.66 16.59
N PHE A 56 11.35 -18.88 15.48
CA PHE A 56 10.93 -17.79 14.62
C PHE A 56 9.86 -16.93 15.28
N GLU A 57 8.92 -17.53 15.99
CA GLU A 57 7.91 -16.79 16.72
C GLU A 57 8.52 -16.08 17.94
N VAL A 58 8.12 -14.84 18.14
CA VAL A 58 8.46 -14.04 19.31
C VAL A 58 7.61 -14.54 20.47
N SER A 59 8.25 -14.94 21.57
CA SER A 59 7.56 -15.43 22.77
C SER A 59 6.88 -14.30 23.54
N GLU A 60 5.92 -14.64 24.39
CA GLU A 60 5.28 -13.69 25.31
C GLU A 60 6.30 -13.01 26.23
N GLN A 61 7.34 -13.75 26.64
CA GLN A 61 8.42 -13.19 27.44
C GLN A 61 9.22 -12.14 26.67
N GLU A 62 9.58 -12.41 25.40
CA GLU A 62 10.29 -11.43 24.54
C GLU A 62 9.42 -10.18 24.30
N ILE A 63 8.10 -10.33 24.17
CA ILE A 63 7.17 -9.21 24.06
C ILE A 63 7.16 -8.39 25.36
N ALA A 64 7.08 -9.05 26.50
CA ALA A 64 7.10 -8.38 27.81
C ALA A 64 8.41 -7.60 28.02
N GLU A 65 9.55 -8.24 27.74
CA GLU A 65 10.88 -7.61 27.81
C GLU A 65 10.99 -6.40 26.86
N ALA A 66 10.46 -6.51 25.64
CA ALA A 66 10.45 -5.41 24.66
C ALA A 66 9.58 -4.22 25.12
N LEU A 67 8.45 -4.49 25.75
CA LEU A 67 7.56 -3.46 26.33
C LEU A 67 8.18 -2.79 27.55
N GLU A 68 8.83 -3.55 28.41
CA GLU A 68 9.48 -3.06 29.62
C GLU A 68 10.75 -2.25 29.31
N GLY A 69 11.51 -2.68 28.30
CA GLY A 69 12.70 -1.98 27.80
C GLY A 69 12.43 -0.76 26.95
N MET A 70 11.17 -0.51 26.56
CA MET A 70 10.81 0.67 25.78
C MET A 70 10.75 1.90 26.68
N ASP A 71 11.46 2.96 26.29
CA ASP A 71 11.40 4.21 27.03
C ASP A 71 9.97 4.80 27.04
N ALA A 72 9.59 5.43 28.15
CA ALA A 72 8.22 5.87 28.41
C ALA A 72 7.73 6.94 27.41
N GLN A 73 8.62 7.77 26.85
CA GLN A 73 8.21 8.76 25.85
C GLN A 73 7.96 8.10 24.49
N THR A 74 8.87 7.24 24.04
CA THR A 74 8.71 6.45 22.82
C THR A 74 7.42 5.63 22.85
N ARG A 75 7.06 5.07 24.01
CA ARG A 75 5.80 4.38 24.20
C ARG A 75 4.60 5.28 24.01
N ARG A 76 4.57 6.45 24.69
CA ARG A 76 3.48 7.43 24.55
C ARG A 76 3.32 7.91 23.11
N ASP A 77 4.42 8.19 22.42
CA ASP A 77 4.41 8.65 21.03
C ASP A 77 3.89 7.57 20.08
N SER A 78 4.28 6.33 20.31
CA SER A 78 3.76 5.17 19.55
C SER A 78 2.27 4.95 19.78
N GLU A 79 1.81 5.00 21.04
CA GLU A 79 0.39 4.90 21.38
C GLU A 79 -0.42 6.07 20.79
N PHE A 80 0.15 7.28 20.75
CA PHE A 80 -0.47 8.42 20.09
C PHE A 80 -0.65 8.14 18.59
N ALA A 81 0.40 7.70 17.90
CA ALA A 81 0.34 7.37 16.47
C ALA A 81 -0.69 6.26 16.18
N ILE A 82 -0.68 5.17 16.98
CA ILE A 82 -1.65 4.08 16.90
C ILE A 82 -3.08 4.62 17.01
N ASN A 83 -3.34 5.50 17.97
CA ASN A 83 -4.67 6.07 18.18
C ASN A 83 -5.12 6.97 17.03
N GLN A 84 -4.22 7.76 16.44
CA GLN A 84 -4.54 8.61 15.29
C GLN A 84 -4.87 7.76 14.04
N VAL A 85 -4.04 6.74 13.73
CA VAL A 85 -4.30 5.81 12.62
C VAL A 85 -5.61 5.05 12.85
N ARG A 86 -5.86 4.58 14.08
CA ARG A 86 -7.11 3.88 14.44
C ARG A 86 -8.34 4.75 14.20
N ARG A 87 -8.33 6.00 14.68
CA ARG A 87 -9.45 6.94 14.51
C ARG A 87 -9.73 7.21 13.04
N PHE A 88 -8.69 7.43 12.25
CA PHE A 88 -8.86 7.68 10.82
C PHE A 88 -9.36 6.43 10.08
N ALA A 89 -8.79 5.26 10.35
CA ALA A 89 -9.25 4.00 9.78
C ALA A 89 -10.70 3.67 10.13
N GLN A 90 -11.13 3.94 11.39
CA GLN A 90 -12.52 3.80 11.81
C GLN A 90 -13.46 4.74 11.05
N ALA A 91 -13.07 6.00 10.86
CA ALA A 91 -13.82 6.96 10.09
C ALA A 91 -13.94 6.54 8.61
N GLN A 92 -12.86 6.04 8.01
CA GLN A 92 -12.88 5.50 6.66
C GLN A 92 -13.80 4.27 6.55
N LEU A 93 -13.71 3.31 7.50
CA LEU A 93 -14.54 2.11 7.49
C LEU A 93 -16.03 2.45 7.62
N ALA A 94 -16.36 3.47 8.40
CA ALA A 94 -17.75 3.93 8.58
C ALA A 94 -18.39 4.47 7.28
N THR A 95 -17.60 4.85 6.28
CA THR A 95 -18.11 5.25 4.95
C THR A 95 -18.51 4.06 4.08
N MET A 96 -18.09 2.84 4.43
CA MET A 96 -18.37 1.62 3.70
C MET A 96 -19.63 0.99 4.30
N GLN A 97 -20.71 0.95 3.53
CA GLN A 97 -22.00 0.44 4.00
C GLN A 97 -22.42 -0.82 3.24
N PRO A 98 -23.07 -1.80 3.89
CA PRO A 98 -23.76 -2.86 3.18
C PRO A 98 -24.81 -2.26 2.26
N LEU A 99 -25.08 -2.92 1.14
CA LEU A 99 -26.11 -2.53 0.19
C LEU A 99 -27.08 -3.67 0.02
N GLU A 100 -28.36 -3.35 -0.03
CA GLU A 100 -29.42 -4.20 -0.57
C GLU A 100 -30.40 -3.34 -1.34
N VAL A 101 -30.71 -3.73 -2.59
CA VAL A 101 -31.59 -2.98 -3.50
C VAL A 101 -32.41 -3.94 -4.33
N GLU A 102 -33.69 -3.64 -4.46
CA GLU A 102 -34.60 -4.30 -5.40
C GLU A 102 -34.46 -3.62 -6.76
N THR A 103 -33.92 -4.31 -7.75
CA THR A 103 -33.65 -3.77 -9.10
C THR A 103 -34.82 -4.00 -10.08
N LEU A 104 -35.59 -5.03 -9.85
CA LEU A 104 -36.85 -5.34 -10.47
C LEU A 104 -37.74 -5.94 -9.37
N PRO A 105 -39.09 -5.89 -9.49
CA PRO A 105 -39.98 -6.53 -8.52
C PRO A 105 -39.56 -7.99 -8.28
N GLY A 106 -39.25 -8.32 -7.02
CA GLY A 106 -38.78 -9.64 -6.61
C GLY A 106 -37.33 -9.99 -6.95
N VAL A 107 -36.52 -9.05 -7.45
CA VAL A 107 -35.07 -9.26 -7.75
C VAL A 107 -34.21 -8.38 -6.83
N HIS A 108 -33.59 -8.98 -5.85
CA HIS A 108 -32.79 -8.30 -4.82
C HIS A 108 -31.31 -8.57 -5.02
N LEU A 109 -30.54 -7.49 -5.12
CA LEU A 109 -29.10 -7.50 -5.23
C LEU A 109 -28.47 -6.77 -4.05
N GLY A 110 -27.34 -7.25 -3.58
CA GLY A 110 -26.66 -6.58 -2.50
C GLY A 110 -25.17 -6.86 -2.47
N HIS A 111 -24.52 -6.21 -1.51
CA HIS A 111 -23.14 -6.56 -1.14
C HIS A 111 -22.91 -6.46 0.37
N ARG A 112 -21.96 -7.22 0.84
CA ARG A 112 -21.47 -7.22 2.22
C ARG A 112 -20.04 -6.79 2.27
N ILE A 113 -19.67 -6.08 3.32
CA ILE A 113 -18.30 -5.73 3.64
C ILE A 113 -17.75 -6.83 4.56
N ILE A 114 -16.80 -7.63 4.06
CA ILE A 114 -16.29 -8.80 4.76
C ILE A 114 -14.78 -8.64 4.98
N PRO A 115 -14.27 -8.69 6.22
CA PRO A 115 -12.84 -8.65 6.48
C PRO A 115 -12.08 -9.76 5.75
N VAL A 116 -10.86 -9.48 5.35
CA VAL A 116 -9.89 -10.51 5.00
C VAL A 116 -9.57 -11.30 6.26
N GLN A 117 -9.62 -12.63 6.21
CA GLN A 117 -9.53 -13.45 7.41
C GLN A 117 -8.13 -13.38 8.01
N THR A 118 -7.09 -13.61 7.20
CA THR A 118 -5.71 -13.68 7.67
C THR A 118 -4.82 -12.70 6.92
N VAL A 119 -4.05 -11.90 7.65
CA VAL A 119 -3.18 -10.86 7.10
C VAL A 119 -1.76 -11.00 7.62
N GLY A 120 -0.79 -10.97 6.72
CA GLY A 120 0.63 -10.89 7.01
C GLY A 120 1.15 -9.46 6.80
N CYS A 121 1.61 -8.85 7.87
CA CYS A 121 2.21 -7.52 7.87
C CYS A 121 3.73 -7.65 7.81
N TYR A 122 4.31 -7.33 6.66
CA TYR A 122 5.76 -7.25 6.53
C TYR A 122 6.25 -5.93 7.12
N VAL A 123 7.08 -6.02 8.16
CA VAL A 123 7.68 -4.87 8.83
C VAL A 123 9.15 -4.80 8.43
N PRO A 124 9.56 -3.77 7.68
CA PRO A 124 10.92 -3.70 7.20
C PRO A 124 11.93 -3.49 8.33
N GLY A 125 13.01 -4.24 8.31
CA GLY A 125 14.22 -3.91 9.02
C GLY A 125 15.12 -3.12 8.10
N GLY A 126 15.59 -2.00 8.52
CA GLY A 126 16.45 -1.15 7.71
C GLY A 126 17.60 -0.57 8.53
N ARG A 127 18.20 0.47 7.95
CA ARG A 127 19.22 1.27 8.64
C ARG A 127 18.68 1.88 9.95
N TYR A 128 17.39 2.13 10.02
CA TYR A 128 16.71 2.76 11.15
C TYR A 128 15.49 1.94 11.59
N PRO A 129 15.18 1.87 12.91
CA PRO A 129 13.93 1.27 13.41
C PRO A 129 12.75 2.20 13.11
N ILE A 130 12.00 1.91 12.03
CA ILE A 130 10.84 2.71 11.63
C ILE A 130 9.62 2.24 12.43
N LEU A 131 9.43 2.82 13.62
CA LEU A 131 8.35 2.44 14.55
C LEU A 131 6.95 2.67 13.98
N SER A 132 6.78 3.56 13.01
CA SER A 132 5.50 3.80 12.34
C SER A 132 5.12 2.67 11.36
N ALA A 133 6.06 1.92 10.81
CA ALA A 133 5.76 0.87 9.82
C ALA A 133 4.78 -0.22 10.32
N PRO A 134 4.95 -0.82 11.52
CA PRO A 134 3.96 -1.74 12.07
C PRO A 134 2.60 -1.07 12.33
N VAL A 135 2.59 0.21 12.75
CA VAL A 135 1.34 0.94 13.00
C VAL A 135 0.50 1.04 11.73
N MET A 136 1.13 1.39 10.60
CA MET A 136 0.44 1.61 9.32
C MET A 136 -0.12 0.32 8.71
N SER A 137 0.48 -0.84 8.98
CA SER A 137 0.01 -2.12 8.46
C SER A 137 -0.93 -2.86 9.41
N ILE A 138 -0.65 -2.85 10.72
CA ILE A 138 -1.38 -3.67 11.70
C ILE A 138 -2.67 -2.97 12.16
N VAL A 139 -2.62 -1.67 12.48
CA VAL A 139 -3.78 -0.97 13.03
C VAL A 139 -4.99 -0.96 12.07
N PRO A 140 -4.84 -0.65 10.76
CA PRO A 140 -5.97 -0.75 9.84
C PRO A 140 -6.52 -2.17 9.68
N ALA A 141 -5.68 -3.21 9.76
CA ALA A 141 -6.12 -4.61 9.76
C ALA A 141 -6.97 -4.94 10.99
N THR A 142 -6.55 -4.45 12.17
CA THR A 142 -7.32 -4.59 13.42
C THR A 142 -8.68 -3.89 13.32
N VAL A 143 -8.71 -2.66 12.79
CA VAL A 143 -9.96 -1.89 12.62
C VAL A 143 -10.89 -2.56 11.61
N ALA A 144 -10.34 -3.15 10.56
CA ALA A 144 -11.12 -3.90 9.56
C ALA A 144 -11.77 -5.16 10.14
N GLY A 145 -11.28 -5.68 11.27
CA GLY A 145 -11.78 -6.90 11.91
C GLY A 145 -11.17 -8.18 11.34
N CYS A 146 -9.91 -8.14 10.87
CA CYS A 146 -9.19 -9.34 10.46
C CYS A 146 -9.02 -10.30 11.64
N GLU A 147 -9.32 -11.59 11.45
CA GLU A 147 -9.33 -12.58 12.53
C GLU A 147 -7.90 -12.93 12.99
N GLN A 148 -6.95 -12.98 12.06
CA GLN A 148 -5.55 -13.25 12.35
C GLN A 148 -4.65 -12.23 11.64
N ILE A 149 -3.85 -11.53 12.43
CA ILE A 149 -2.87 -10.55 11.96
C ILE A 149 -1.50 -11.02 12.46
N ILE A 150 -0.63 -11.39 11.53
CA ILE A 150 0.75 -11.75 11.85
C ILE A 150 1.71 -10.66 11.36
N ALA A 151 2.78 -10.44 12.10
CA ALA A 151 3.85 -9.53 11.71
C ALA A 151 5.15 -10.29 11.48
N CYS A 152 5.85 -10.01 10.38
CA CYS A 152 7.18 -10.54 10.13
C CYS A 152 8.18 -9.38 10.08
N LEU A 153 9.25 -9.47 10.87
CA LEU A 153 10.34 -8.50 10.93
C LEU A 153 11.69 -9.24 10.97
N PRO A 154 12.78 -8.64 10.45
CA PRO A 154 14.07 -9.32 10.39
C PRO A 154 14.57 -9.76 11.78
N PRO A 155 15.30 -10.89 11.86
CA PRO A 155 16.03 -11.25 13.06
C PRO A 155 16.99 -10.13 13.47
N GLY A 156 17.05 -9.79 14.74
CA GLY A 156 17.88 -8.67 15.23
C GLY A 156 17.24 -7.29 15.06
N ALA A 157 15.98 -7.21 14.68
CA ALA A 157 15.23 -5.94 14.72
C ALA A 157 15.24 -5.33 16.14
N HIS A 158 15.21 -4.01 16.20
CA HIS A 158 15.21 -3.29 17.47
C HIS A 158 14.01 -3.72 18.35
N PRO A 159 14.18 -4.02 19.66
CA PRO A 159 13.10 -4.52 20.51
C PRO A 159 11.84 -3.64 20.49
N ALA A 160 11.99 -2.32 20.38
CA ALA A 160 10.85 -1.40 20.25
C ALA A 160 9.95 -1.70 19.03
N MET A 161 10.48 -2.32 17.96
CA MET A 161 9.66 -2.75 16.82
C MET A 161 8.71 -3.89 17.21
N ILE A 162 9.19 -4.84 18.02
CA ILE A 162 8.38 -5.93 18.58
C ILE A 162 7.28 -5.36 19.48
N ALA A 163 7.66 -4.44 20.39
CA ALA A 163 6.72 -3.77 21.28
C ALA A 163 5.62 -3.04 20.50
N VAL A 164 5.97 -2.29 19.44
CA VAL A 164 4.98 -1.58 18.62
C VAL A 164 4.11 -2.52 17.80
N CYS A 165 4.65 -3.64 17.26
CA CYS A 165 3.82 -4.65 16.61
C CYS A 165 2.73 -5.18 17.58
N HIS A 166 3.09 -5.46 18.81
CA HIS A 166 2.15 -5.92 19.86
C HIS A 166 1.13 -4.83 20.21
N LEU A 167 1.57 -3.59 20.49
CA LEU A 167 0.70 -2.45 20.81
C LEU A 167 -0.28 -2.10 19.68
N ALA A 168 0.15 -2.29 18.42
CA ALA A 168 -0.68 -2.09 17.24
C ALA A 168 -1.76 -3.18 17.08
N GLY A 169 -1.59 -4.35 17.70
CA GLY A 169 -2.56 -5.45 17.72
C GLY A 169 -2.19 -6.64 16.84
N ALA A 170 -0.91 -6.90 16.59
CA ALA A 170 -0.48 -8.15 15.98
C ALA A 170 -0.77 -9.32 16.92
N HIS A 171 -1.40 -10.37 16.41
CA HIS A 171 -1.70 -11.58 17.19
C HIS A 171 -0.47 -12.46 17.36
N ARG A 172 0.41 -12.52 16.34
CA ARG A 172 1.66 -13.28 16.36
C ARG A 172 2.74 -12.47 15.64
N ILE A 173 3.96 -12.57 16.13
CA ILE A 173 5.12 -11.83 15.60
C ILE A 173 6.23 -12.83 15.29
N PHE A 174 6.86 -12.70 14.11
CA PHE A 174 7.88 -13.63 13.64
C PHE A 174 9.17 -12.90 13.26
N LYS A 175 10.30 -13.46 13.68
CA LYS A 175 11.66 -12.97 13.40
C LYS A 175 12.16 -13.53 12.07
N VAL A 176 11.54 -13.09 10.97
CA VAL A 176 11.92 -13.44 9.59
C VAL A 176 11.75 -12.22 8.71
N GLY A 177 12.78 -11.83 7.97
CA GLY A 177 12.78 -10.70 7.04
C GLY A 177 12.95 -11.14 5.59
N GLY A 178 13.05 -10.18 4.66
CA GLY A 178 13.37 -10.42 3.26
C GLY A 178 12.32 -11.16 2.44
N ALA A 179 12.72 -11.60 1.25
CA ALA A 179 11.86 -12.36 0.33
C ALA A 179 11.37 -13.68 0.93
N GLN A 180 12.17 -14.30 1.81
CA GLN A 180 11.81 -15.55 2.49
C GLN A 180 10.66 -15.37 3.48
N ALA A 181 10.49 -14.18 4.09
CA ALA A 181 9.32 -13.87 4.93
C ALA A 181 8.04 -13.80 4.07
N ILE A 182 8.12 -13.18 2.90
CA ILE A 182 7.00 -13.12 1.95
C ILE A 182 6.61 -14.52 1.48
N ALA A 183 7.59 -15.37 1.15
CA ALA A 183 7.36 -16.76 0.78
C ALA A 183 6.70 -17.56 1.91
N ALA A 184 7.21 -17.43 3.15
CA ALA A 184 6.66 -18.10 4.32
C ALA A 184 5.19 -17.69 4.59
N MET A 185 4.88 -16.39 4.52
CA MET A 185 3.50 -15.91 4.65
C MET A 185 2.59 -16.39 3.51
N ALA A 186 3.11 -16.59 2.30
CA ALA A 186 2.31 -17.02 1.15
C ALA A 186 1.97 -18.52 1.17
N TRP A 187 2.89 -19.38 1.58
CA TRP A 187 2.72 -20.85 1.54
C TRP A 187 2.56 -21.49 2.92
N GLY A 188 2.95 -20.80 3.97
CA GLY A 188 3.10 -21.39 5.30
C GLY A 188 4.41 -22.18 5.43
N THR A 189 4.84 -22.33 6.67
CA THR A 189 5.91 -23.24 7.10
C THR A 189 5.48 -23.92 8.39
N GLU A 190 6.34 -24.72 8.99
CA GLU A 190 6.05 -25.36 10.29
C GLU A 190 5.78 -24.32 11.40
N SER A 191 6.46 -23.17 11.35
CA SER A 191 6.31 -22.10 12.36
C SER A 191 5.36 -21.00 11.94
N ILE A 192 5.33 -20.62 10.66
CA ILE A 192 4.62 -19.44 10.14
C ILE A 192 3.38 -19.88 9.38
N PRO A 193 2.17 -19.48 9.81
CA PRO A 193 0.96 -19.81 9.07
C PRO A 193 0.88 -19.05 7.75
N SER A 194 0.28 -19.69 6.73
CA SER A 194 -0.07 -18.96 5.48
C SER A 194 -1.17 -17.94 5.74
N VAL A 195 -1.16 -16.86 4.94
CA VAL A 195 -2.13 -15.78 5.03
C VAL A 195 -2.86 -15.56 3.72
N ASP A 196 -4.00 -14.86 3.77
CA ASP A 196 -4.78 -14.52 2.58
C ASP A 196 -4.25 -13.25 1.89
N LYS A 197 -3.63 -12.36 2.65
CA LYS A 197 -3.09 -11.09 2.15
C LYS A 197 -1.79 -10.70 2.85
N ILE A 198 -0.82 -10.21 2.07
CA ILE A 198 0.45 -9.67 2.56
C ILE A 198 0.48 -8.18 2.28
N VAL A 199 0.82 -7.39 3.29
CA VAL A 199 0.94 -5.93 3.23
C VAL A 199 2.25 -5.46 3.83
N GLY A 200 2.65 -4.26 3.48
CA GLY A 200 3.84 -3.59 4.02
C GLY A 200 4.92 -3.30 2.97
N PRO A 201 5.67 -2.20 3.16
CA PRO A 201 6.74 -1.80 2.26
C PRO A 201 7.99 -2.67 2.45
N GLY A 202 8.82 -2.76 1.43
CA GLY A 202 10.06 -3.48 1.50
C GLY A 202 11.04 -3.10 0.39
N ASN A 203 12.25 -3.64 0.45
CA ASN A 203 13.25 -3.45 -0.59
C ASN A 203 12.90 -4.18 -1.90
N ALA A 204 13.76 -4.06 -2.92
CA ALA A 204 13.54 -4.67 -4.23
C ALA A 204 13.28 -6.20 -4.17
N PHE A 205 13.94 -6.93 -3.26
CA PHE A 205 13.72 -8.38 -3.09
C PHE A 205 12.34 -8.68 -2.51
N VAL A 206 11.90 -7.90 -1.53
CA VAL A 206 10.56 -8.02 -0.93
C VAL A 206 9.48 -7.69 -1.95
N ASN A 207 9.64 -6.61 -2.71
CA ASN A 207 8.71 -6.23 -3.76
C ASN A 207 8.63 -7.28 -4.87
N GLU A 208 9.75 -7.80 -5.30
CA GLU A 208 9.80 -8.86 -6.30
C GLU A 208 9.15 -10.15 -5.78
N ALA A 209 9.36 -10.48 -4.50
CA ALA A 209 8.69 -11.61 -3.87
C ALA A 209 7.17 -11.40 -3.82
N LYS A 210 6.69 -10.22 -3.40
CA LYS A 210 5.26 -9.86 -3.43
C LYS A 210 4.68 -10.01 -4.85
N ARG A 211 5.40 -9.54 -5.86
CA ARG A 211 4.99 -9.67 -7.27
C ARG A 211 4.82 -11.13 -7.68
N GLN A 212 5.75 -12.01 -7.29
CA GLN A 212 5.72 -13.43 -7.65
C GLN A 212 4.66 -14.23 -6.90
N VAL A 213 4.32 -13.85 -5.66
CA VAL A 213 3.29 -14.54 -4.88
C VAL A 213 1.88 -14.03 -5.15
N PHE A 214 1.74 -12.89 -5.84
CA PHE A 214 0.43 -12.34 -6.19
C PHE A 214 -0.39 -13.32 -7.02
N GLY A 215 -1.63 -13.52 -6.63
CA GLY A 215 -2.52 -14.53 -7.19
C GLY A 215 -2.63 -15.77 -6.28
N ARG A 216 -1.55 -16.17 -5.60
CA ARG A 216 -1.62 -17.13 -4.50
C ARG A 216 -2.16 -16.45 -3.23
N VAL A 217 -1.68 -15.25 -2.96
CA VAL A 217 -2.14 -14.36 -1.87
C VAL A 217 -2.42 -12.98 -2.43
N GLY A 218 -3.28 -12.21 -1.77
CA GLY A 218 -3.43 -10.79 -2.08
C GLY A 218 -2.21 -9.99 -1.62
N ILE A 219 -1.96 -8.87 -2.28
CA ILE A 219 -0.95 -7.90 -1.82
C ILE A 219 -1.58 -6.50 -1.72
N ASP A 220 -0.90 -5.58 -1.04
CA ASP A 220 -1.27 -4.15 -1.02
C ASP A 220 -0.90 -3.46 -2.35
N ALA A 221 0.41 -3.23 -2.56
CA ALA A 221 0.97 -2.65 -3.77
C ALA A 221 2.42 -3.09 -3.95
N LEU A 222 2.97 -2.84 -5.12
CA LEU A 222 4.41 -2.92 -5.37
C LEU A 222 4.98 -1.51 -5.21
N ALA A 223 5.85 -1.31 -4.21
CA ALA A 223 6.45 -0.02 -3.90
C ALA A 223 7.88 0.06 -4.45
N GLY A 224 8.18 1.10 -5.21
CA GLY A 224 9.55 1.49 -5.56
C GLY A 224 10.18 2.37 -4.47
N PRO A 225 11.28 3.07 -4.81
CA PRO A 225 11.84 4.10 -3.96
C PRO A 225 10.82 5.19 -3.63
N SER A 226 10.93 5.78 -2.45
CA SER A 226 10.03 6.86 -2.01
C SER A 226 10.09 8.07 -2.95
N GLU A 227 8.98 8.76 -3.07
CA GLU A 227 8.81 9.93 -3.94
C GLU A 227 8.12 11.06 -3.20
N ILE A 228 8.64 12.28 -3.34
CA ILE A 228 7.94 13.51 -3.00
C ILE A 228 7.92 14.45 -4.20
N PHE A 229 6.79 15.02 -4.45
CA PHE A 229 6.64 16.07 -5.44
C PHE A 229 5.84 17.23 -4.86
N THR A 230 6.35 18.44 -5.01
CA THR A 230 5.67 19.64 -4.52
C THR A 230 5.27 20.52 -5.70
N ILE A 231 4.06 21.07 -5.66
CA ILE A 231 3.63 22.13 -6.56
C ILE A 231 3.50 23.42 -5.77
N ALA A 232 4.01 24.53 -6.33
CA ALA A 232 4.08 25.80 -5.66
C ALA A 232 3.84 27.00 -6.58
N ASP A 233 3.27 28.06 -6.03
CA ASP A 233 3.26 29.39 -6.66
C ASP A 233 4.25 30.35 -5.98
N ASP A 234 4.14 31.65 -6.22
CA ASP A 234 5.00 32.70 -5.67
C ASP A 234 4.80 32.94 -4.16
N SER A 235 3.79 32.36 -3.53
CA SER A 235 3.48 32.50 -2.11
C SER A 235 4.21 31.50 -1.22
N ALA A 236 4.84 30.46 -1.80
CA ALA A 236 5.51 29.40 -1.06
C ALA A 236 6.81 29.89 -0.38
N ASP A 237 7.17 29.23 0.74
CA ASP A 237 8.45 29.48 1.43
C ASP A 237 9.51 28.46 0.94
N PRO A 238 10.56 28.91 0.23
CA PRO A 238 11.63 28.05 -0.26
C PRO A 238 12.35 27.23 0.82
N ARG A 239 12.37 27.72 2.06
CA ARG A 239 13.01 27.03 3.18
C ARG A 239 12.22 25.80 3.60
N ILE A 240 10.89 25.88 3.58
CA ILE A 240 9.99 24.76 3.87
C ILE A 240 10.05 23.75 2.73
N LEU A 241 9.97 24.21 1.47
CA LEU A 241 10.08 23.34 0.30
C LEU A 241 11.37 22.52 0.32
N ALA A 242 12.50 23.16 0.60
CA ALA A 242 13.79 22.49 0.69
C ALA A 242 13.84 21.46 1.83
N ALA A 243 13.31 21.82 3.01
CA ALA A 243 13.28 20.93 4.17
C ALA A 243 12.46 19.66 3.90
N ASP A 244 11.27 19.79 3.32
CA ASP A 244 10.41 18.65 3.00
C ASP A 244 11.02 17.74 1.92
N MET A 245 11.64 18.32 0.88
CA MET A 245 12.35 17.55 -0.14
C MET A 245 13.55 16.78 0.43
N LEU A 246 14.32 17.39 1.34
CA LEU A 246 15.45 16.75 1.98
C LEU A 246 15.04 15.70 3.00
N ALA A 247 13.93 15.91 3.72
CA ALA A 247 13.36 14.92 4.62
C ALA A 247 12.96 13.62 3.88
N GLN A 248 12.51 13.73 2.64
CA GLN A 248 12.25 12.55 1.81
C GLN A 248 13.55 11.97 1.24
N ALA A 249 14.44 12.83 0.74
CA ALA A 249 15.69 12.42 0.11
C ALA A 249 16.62 11.61 1.04
N GLU A 250 16.50 11.76 2.37
CA GLU A 250 17.33 11.02 3.34
C GLU A 250 16.95 9.53 3.48
N HIS A 251 15.77 9.10 2.95
CA HIS A 251 15.34 7.71 3.04
C HIS A 251 16.25 6.76 2.25
N ASP A 252 16.57 7.11 1.00
CA ASP A 252 17.41 6.29 0.11
C ASP A 252 18.01 7.13 -1.02
N ILE A 253 19.17 6.71 -1.54
CA ILE A 253 19.85 7.38 -2.67
C ILE A 253 19.07 7.36 -4.00
N HIS A 254 18.03 6.53 -4.10
CA HIS A 254 17.12 6.44 -5.24
C HIS A 254 15.83 7.24 -5.03
N THR A 255 15.65 7.86 -3.87
CA THR A 255 14.48 8.69 -3.56
C THR A 255 14.37 9.84 -4.56
N ARG A 256 13.16 10.05 -5.06
CA ARG A 256 12.84 11.13 -5.98
C ARG A 256 12.24 12.30 -5.22
N ALA A 257 12.85 13.48 -5.34
CA ALA A 257 12.36 14.71 -4.72
C ALA A 257 12.25 15.82 -5.77
N GLY A 258 11.04 16.36 -5.93
CA GLY A 258 10.76 17.31 -7.01
C GLY A 258 9.90 18.50 -6.62
N LEU A 259 10.08 19.59 -7.36
CA LEU A 259 9.30 20.80 -7.30
C LEU A 259 8.85 21.20 -8.70
N ALA A 260 7.57 21.48 -8.89
CA ALA A 260 7.10 22.29 -10.00
C ALA A 260 6.54 23.61 -9.48
N THR A 261 6.85 24.70 -10.13
CA THR A 261 6.38 26.03 -9.73
C THR A 261 6.13 26.93 -10.92
N THR A 262 5.23 27.90 -10.75
CA THR A 262 5.02 28.97 -11.74
C THR A 262 5.94 30.16 -11.51
N SER A 263 6.71 30.17 -10.41
CA SER A 263 7.61 31.27 -10.01
C SER A 263 9.08 30.88 -10.18
N ARG A 264 9.80 31.60 -11.05
CA ARG A 264 11.25 31.43 -11.22
C ARG A 264 12.01 31.76 -9.94
N ASP A 265 11.60 32.80 -9.20
CA ASP A 265 12.22 33.20 -7.92
C ASP A 265 12.13 32.05 -6.90
N ILE A 266 10.95 31.43 -6.76
CA ILE A 266 10.77 30.26 -5.88
C ILE A 266 11.65 29.11 -6.31
N ALA A 267 11.73 28.80 -7.61
CA ALA A 267 12.57 27.71 -8.12
C ALA A 267 14.06 27.91 -7.77
N GLU A 268 14.59 29.09 -8.04
CA GLU A 268 16.00 29.42 -7.83
C GLU A 268 16.35 29.51 -6.33
N ARG A 269 15.49 30.11 -5.51
CA ARG A 269 15.65 30.20 -4.05
C ARG A 269 15.54 28.84 -3.39
N THR A 270 14.64 27.97 -3.85
CA THR A 270 14.53 26.60 -3.34
C THR A 270 15.79 25.79 -3.67
N LEU A 271 16.32 25.92 -4.87
CA LEU A 271 17.61 25.28 -5.22
C LEU A 271 18.74 25.70 -4.28
N ALA A 272 18.87 27.03 -4.03
CA ALA A 272 19.87 27.56 -3.12
C ALA A 272 19.64 27.09 -1.65
N GLU A 273 18.39 26.99 -1.22
CA GLU A 273 18.04 26.51 0.12
C GLU A 273 18.35 25.02 0.31
N VAL A 274 18.14 24.18 -0.68
CA VAL A 274 18.53 22.77 -0.63
C VAL A 274 20.04 22.64 -0.41
N GLU A 275 20.87 23.35 -1.16
CA GLU A 275 22.32 23.33 -0.98
C GLU A 275 22.74 23.84 0.40
N ARG A 276 22.10 24.93 0.87
CA ARG A 276 22.37 25.50 2.19
C ARG A 276 22.03 24.52 3.33
N GLN A 277 20.88 23.84 3.25
CA GLN A 277 20.43 22.90 4.28
C GLN A 277 21.24 21.60 4.24
N LEU A 278 21.62 21.09 3.08
CA LEU A 278 22.50 19.94 2.96
C LEU A 278 23.85 20.14 3.67
N ALA A 279 24.38 21.35 3.67
CA ALA A 279 25.69 21.62 4.33
C ALA A 279 25.68 21.36 5.84
N SER A 280 24.52 21.36 6.50
CA SER A 280 24.36 21.10 7.93
C SER A 280 23.56 19.85 8.28
N LEU A 281 23.02 19.14 7.28
CA LEU A 281 22.18 17.97 7.50
C LEU A 281 23.04 16.75 7.86
N PRO A 282 22.84 16.10 9.02
CA PRO A 282 23.61 14.91 9.40
C PRO A 282 23.51 13.75 8.40
N THR A 283 22.38 13.64 7.69
CA THR A 283 22.09 12.62 6.69
C THR A 283 22.46 13.06 5.26
N ALA A 284 23.23 14.15 5.11
CA ALA A 284 23.58 14.74 3.82
C ALA A 284 24.25 13.76 2.83
N ALA A 285 24.95 12.74 3.32
CA ALA A 285 25.53 11.72 2.44
C ALA A 285 24.47 10.98 1.62
N THR A 286 23.33 10.63 2.22
CA THR A 286 22.21 9.97 1.52
C THR A 286 21.36 10.98 0.79
N ALA A 287 20.89 12.03 1.50
CA ALA A 287 20.01 13.04 0.93
C ALA A 287 20.64 13.81 -0.24
N GLY A 288 21.92 14.17 -0.13
CA GLY A 288 22.67 14.85 -1.19
C GLY A 288 22.86 13.98 -2.42
N GLU A 289 23.12 12.69 -2.26
CA GLU A 289 23.23 11.77 -3.39
C GLU A 289 21.87 11.56 -4.09
N ALA A 290 20.79 11.37 -3.32
CA ALA A 290 19.44 11.30 -3.85
C ALA A 290 19.08 12.58 -4.63
N TRP A 291 19.32 13.76 -4.03
CA TRP A 291 19.06 15.05 -4.67
C TRP A 291 19.89 15.24 -5.94
N ARG A 292 21.16 14.87 -5.93
CA ARG A 292 22.03 14.97 -7.10
C ARG A 292 21.51 14.13 -8.26
N ARG A 293 21.10 12.88 -8.00
CA ARG A 293 20.65 11.92 -9.01
C ARG A 293 19.22 12.16 -9.47
N GLN A 294 18.29 12.32 -8.53
CA GLN A 294 16.85 12.24 -8.76
C GLN A 294 16.13 13.57 -8.48
N GLY A 295 16.82 14.55 -7.89
CA GLY A 295 16.22 15.84 -7.60
C GLY A 295 15.84 16.59 -8.88
N GLU A 296 14.67 17.20 -8.90
CA GLU A 296 14.16 17.94 -10.05
C GLU A 296 13.44 19.22 -9.66
N ILE A 297 13.63 20.28 -10.47
CA ILE A 297 12.89 21.55 -10.36
C ILE A 297 12.42 21.95 -11.75
N VAL A 298 11.12 22.15 -11.89
CA VAL A 298 10.42 22.45 -13.13
C VAL A 298 9.70 23.79 -13.02
N LEU A 299 9.89 24.65 -14.02
CA LEU A 299 9.15 25.89 -14.17
C LEU A 299 7.99 25.68 -15.14
N CYS A 300 6.78 25.91 -14.67
CA CYS A 300 5.54 25.86 -15.43
C CYS A 300 5.11 27.27 -15.86
N GLU A 301 4.43 27.37 -17.00
CA GLU A 301 3.94 28.65 -17.53
C GLU A 301 2.77 29.20 -16.70
N ASP A 302 1.89 28.32 -16.23
CA ASP A 302 0.68 28.65 -15.49
C ASP A 302 0.21 27.52 -14.56
N GLU A 303 -0.86 27.76 -13.79
CA GLU A 303 -1.47 26.77 -12.88
C GLU A 303 -1.98 25.53 -13.63
N ALA A 304 -2.52 25.69 -14.83
CA ALA A 304 -3.05 24.54 -15.60
C ALA A 304 -1.92 23.58 -15.99
N GLN A 305 -0.77 24.11 -16.39
CA GLN A 305 0.41 23.32 -16.70
C GLN A 305 0.98 22.67 -15.41
N LEU A 306 0.98 23.40 -14.29
CA LEU A 306 1.42 22.92 -12.99
C LEU A 306 0.61 21.70 -12.54
N ILE A 307 -0.72 21.77 -12.61
CA ILE A 307 -1.64 20.67 -12.28
C ILE A 307 -1.46 19.50 -13.26
N ALA A 308 -1.39 19.77 -14.56
CA ALA A 308 -1.17 18.71 -15.56
C ALA A 308 0.15 17.99 -15.35
N PHE A 309 1.20 18.69 -14.90
CA PHE A 309 2.48 18.10 -14.58
C PHE A 309 2.39 17.22 -13.32
N ALA A 310 1.75 17.70 -12.25
CA ALA A 310 1.52 16.93 -11.02
C ALA A 310 0.73 15.63 -11.31
N ASP A 311 -0.36 15.72 -12.06
CA ASP A 311 -1.16 14.55 -12.46
C ASP A 311 -0.38 13.57 -13.36
N HIS A 312 0.54 14.08 -14.19
CA HIS A 312 1.42 13.23 -14.99
C HIS A 312 2.42 12.47 -14.12
N MET A 313 2.96 13.13 -13.12
CA MET A 313 3.89 12.52 -12.17
C MET A 313 3.22 11.42 -11.36
N ALA A 314 1.97 11.60 -10.94
CA ALA A 314 1.19 10.65 -10.15
C ALA A 314 2.02 10.09 -8.97
N THR A 315 2.64 11.00 -8.22
CA THR A 315 3.66 10.72 -7.21
C THR A 315 3.07 10.14 -5.93
N GLU A 316 3.91 9.50 -5.14
CA GLU A 316 3.58 8.95 -3.82
C GLU A 316 3.07 10.04 -2.86
N HIS A 317 3.88 11.08 -2.64
CA HIS A 317 3.54 12.22 -1.79
C HIS A 317 3.47 13.47 -2.66
N LEU A 318 2.29 14.08 -2.71
CA LEU A 318 2.09 15.34 -3.44
C LEU A 318 1.78 16.48 -2.46
N GLN A 319 2.63 17.49 -2.42
CA GLN A 319 2.40 18.70 -1.61
C GLN A 319 1.90 19.85 -2.48
N VAL A 320 1.01 20.68 -1.91
CA VAL A 320 0.41 21.86 -2.57
C VAL A 320 0.72 23.08 -1.76
N HIS A 321 1.66 23.90 -2.22
CA HIS A 321 2.09 25.15 -1.57
C HIS A 321 1.73 26.34 -2.45
N THR A 322 0.43 26.53 -2.67
CA THR A 322 -0.12 27.65 -3.43
C THR A 322 -0.89 28.62 -2.52
N ARG A 323 -1.19 29.80 -3.01
CA ARG A 323 -1.96 30.84 -2.30
C ARG A 323 -3.34 30.36 -1.86
N ASP A 324 -4.01 29.58 -2.73
CA ASP A 324 -5.24 28.86 -2.39
C ASP A 324 -5.02 27.36 -2.59
N PRO A 325 -4.43 26.69 -1.59
CA PRO A 325 -4.06 25.29 -1.72
C PRO A 325 -5.27 24.35 -1.83
N HIS A 326 -6.42 24.70 -1.25
CA HIS A 326 -7.64 23.91 -1.36
C HIS A 326 -8.24 23.97 -2.76
N ALA A 327 -8.29 25.16 -3.38
CA ALA A 327 -8.78 25.31 -4.75
C ALA A 327 -7.85 24.60 -5.76
N THR A 328 -6.54 24.63 -5.55
CA THR A 328 -5.57 23.90 -6.37
C THR A 328 -5.72 22.39 -6.17
N ALA A 329 -5.78 21.92 -4.92
CA ALA A 329 -5.93 20.50 -4.57
C ALA A 329 -7.19 19.87 -5.20
N ALA A 330 -8.30 20.59 -5.25
CA ALA A 330 -9.57 20.13 -5.83
C ALA A 330 -9.49 19.80 -7.33
N LYS A 331 -8.45 20.29 -8.04
CA LYS A 331 -8.25 20.07 -9.48
C LYS A 331 -7.33 18.87 -9.77
N ILE A 332 -6.64 18.32 -8.77
CA ILE A 332 -5.66 17.25 -8.90
C ILE A 332 -6.34 15.88 -8.76
N ARG A 333 -5.88 14.89 -9.52
CA ARG A 333 -6.50 13.56 -9.59
C ARG A 333 -5.58 12.41 -9.21
N ASN A 334 -4.27 12.55 -9.44
CA ASN A 334 -3.32 11.44 -9.33
C ASN A 334 -2.27 11.70 -8.25
N TYR A 335 -2.45 11.11 -7.08
CA TYR A 335 -1.51 11.16 -5.94
C TYR A 335 -1.71 9.95 -5.03
N GLY A 336 -0.68 9.53 -4.33
CA GLY A 336 -0.80 8.56 -3.25
C GLY A 336 -1.40 9.21 -2.00
N SER A 337 -0.78 10.29 -1.52
CA SER A 337 -1.31 11.15 -0.46
C SER A 337 -1.11 12.62 -0.81
N LEU A 338 -2.10 13.46 -0.51
CA LEU A 338 -2.12 14.89 -0.82
C LEU A 338 -1.97 15.72 0.45
N PHE A 339 -0.98 16.61 0.45
CA PHE A 339 -0.65 17.50 1.55
C PHE A 339 -1.03 18.94 1.16
N ILE A 340 -2.04 19.50 1.81
CA ILE A 340 -2.68 20.75 1.41
C ILE A 340 -2.20 21.90 2.28
N GLY A 341 -1.42 22.82 1.69
CA GLY A 341 -0.83 23.97 2.36
C GLY A 341 0.48 23.63 3.08
N GLN A 342 1.26 24.67 3.35
CA GLN A 342 2.62 24.54 3.90
C GLN A 342 2.71 23.98 5.32
N ASN A 343 1.59 23.89 6.05
CA ASN A 343 1.55 23.28 7.38
C ASN A 343 1.34 21.76 7.35
N ALA A 344 1.01 21.21 6.18
CA ALA A 344 0.83 19.78 5.98
C ALA A 344 2.12 19.18 5.42
N SER A 345 2.94 18.59 6.29
CA SER A 345 4.19 17.96 5.90
C SER A 345 4.08 16.43 5.89
N VAL A 346 4.83 15.79 4.99
CA VAL A 346 4.95 14.33 4.89
C VAL A 346 5.39 13.72 6.22
N VAL A 347 6.28 14.38 6.95
CA VAL A 347 6.77 13.89 8.25
C VAL A 347 5.65 13.64 9.26
N PHE A 348 4.57 14.41 9.23
CA PHE A 348 3.43 14.20 10.13
C PHE A 348 2.63 12.95 9.74
N SER A 349 2.43 12.71 8.45
CA SER A 349 1.83 11.48 7.92
C SER A 349 2.67 10.27 8.29
N ASP A 350 3.97 10.35 8.07
CA ASP A 350 4.91 9.26 8.35
C ASP A 350 4.96 8.85 9.82
N LYS A 351 4.72 9.79 10.71
CA LYS A 351 4.94 9.55 12.14
C LYS A 351 3.65 9.42 12.95
N CYS A 352 2.69 10.34 12.80
CA CYS A 352 1.65 10.44 13.81
C CYS A 352 0.32 11.09 13.39
N CYS A 353 0.16 11.60 12.18
CA CYS A 353 -1.05 12.31 11.76
C CYS A 353 -2.28 11.39 11.64
N GLY A 354 -2.07 10.14 11.22
CA GLY A 354 -3.14 9.14 11.10
C GLY A 354 -3.40 8.67 9.67
N THR A 355 -2.97 9.40 8.65
CA THR A 355 -2.94 8.91 7.27
C THR A 355 -1.88 7.83 7.08
N ASN A 356 -2.10 6.90 6.16
CA ASN A 356 -1.18 5.81 5.93
C ASN A 356 -0.03 6.24 5.02
N HIS A 357 1.19 5.85 5.35
CA HIS A 357 2.38 6.15 4.57
C HIS A 357 2.80 5.01 3.61
N THR A 358 2.09 3.88 3.62
CA THR A 358 2.31 2.81 2.63
C THR A 358 1.55 3.15 1.36
N LEU A 359 2.18 3.88 0.49
CA LEU A 359 1.57 4.58 -0.64
C LEU A 359 2.09 4.04 -1.98
N PRO A 360 1.38 4.31 -3.10
CA PRO A 360 1.81 3.90 -4.42
C PRO A 360 2.95 4.77 -4.92
N THR A 361 4.00 4.15 -5.45
CA THR A 361 5.12 4.79 -6.12
C THR A 361 5.12 4.50 -7.62
N MET A 362 6.07 5.05 -8.38
CA MET A 362 6.25 4.78 -9.81
C MET A 362 4.96 4.99 -10.63
N ALA A 363 4.28 6.08 -10.35
CA ALA A 363 3.04 6.49 -10.99
C ALA A 363 1.84 5.52 -10.78
N ALA A 364 1.92 4.58 -9.85
CA ALA A 364 0.81 3.70 -9.50
C ALA A 364 -0.36 4.47 -8.84
N ALA A 365 -0.14 5.70 -8.40
CA ALA A 365 -1.21 6.60 -7.93
C ALA A 365 -2.28 6.92 -8.99
N ARG A 366 -2.07 6.51 -10.25
CA ARG A 366 -3.10 6.58 -11.31
C ARG A 366 -4.25 5.59 -11.11
N TYR A 367 -4.07 4.54 -10.32
CA TYR A 367 -5.08 3.50 -10.13
C TYR A 367 -5.27 3.04 -8.68
N THR A 368 -4.44 3.49 -7.74
CA THR A 368 -4.57 3.15 -6.32
C THR A 368 -4.12 4.31 -5.43
N GLY A 369 -4.77 4.48 -4.28
CA GLY A 369 -4.38 5.44 -3.24
C GLY A 369 -3.47 4.85 -2.15
N GLY A 370 -2.99 3.61 -2.30
CA GLY A 370 -2.16 2.94 -1.31
C GLY A 370 -2.95 2.18 -0.24
N LEU A 371 -2.29 1.91 0.88
CA LEU A 371 -2.83 1.10 1.96
C LEU A 371 -3.80 1.91 2.82
N TRP A 372 -4.97 1.36 3.08
CA TRP A 372 -6.00 1.93 3.94
C TRP A 372 -6.89 0.82 4.48
N VAL A 373 -7.82 1.12 5.38
CA VAL A 373 -8.70 0.10 5.98
C VAL A 373 -9.46 -0.74 4.95
N GLY A 374 -9.89 -0.14 3.84
CA GLY A 374 -10.58 -0.84 2.75
C GLY A 374 -9.71 -1.87 2.02
N ALA A 375 -8.39 -1.81 2.15
CA ALA A 375 -7.50 -2.86 1.63
C ALA A 375 -7.62 -4.19 2.40
N TYR A 376 -8.19 -4.16 3.59
CA TYR A 376 -8.36 -5.33 4.47
C TYR A 376 -9.78 -5.90 4.48
N VAL A 377 -10.66 -5.40 3.63
CA VAL A 377 -12.02 -5.92 3.47
C VAL A 377 -12.28 -6.32 2.01
N LYS A 378 -13.25 -7.21 1.85
CA LYS A 378 -13.78 -7.62 0.54
C LYS A 378 -15.20 -7.10 0.41
N ILE A 379 -15.56 -6.57 -0.75
CA ILE A 379 -16.95 -6.28 -1.11
C ILE A 379 -17.47 -7.48 -1.88
N CYS A 380 -18.28 -8.31 -1.21
CA CYS A 380 -18.81 -9.55 -1.79
C CYS A 380 -20.29 -9.36 -2.11
N THR A 381 -20.63 -9.49 -3.38
CA THR A 381 -22.01 -9.39 -3.85
C THR A 381 -22.80 -10.64 -3.51
N HIS A 382 -24.11 -10.46 -3.27
CA HIS A 382 -25.09 -11.53 -3.16
C HIS A 382 -26.36 -11.13 -3.92
N GLN A 383 -27.17 -12.15 -4.25
CA GLN A 383 -28.45 -11.96 -4.86
C GLN A 383 -29.44 -13.00 -4.34
N TRP A 384 -30.70 -12.59 -4.23
CA TRP A 384 -31.81 -13.50 -4.03
C TRP A 384 -33.02 -13.03 -4.85
N ILE A 385 -33.82 -14.00 -5.26
CA ILE A 385 -34.92 -13.77 -6.18
C ILE A 385 -36.11 -14.55 -5.66
N ASP A 386 -37.23 -13.88 -5.49
CA ASP A 386 -38.49 -14.54 -5.15
C ASP A 386 -39.24 -15.00 -6.41
N GLU A 387 -40.37 -15.68 -6.19
CA GLU A 387 -41.18 -16.24 -7.28
C GLU A 387 -41.69 -15.17 -8.25
N GLN A 388 -41.93 -13.95 -7.78
CA GLN A 388 -42.41 -12.83 -8.61
C GLN A 388 -41.33 -12.34 -9.57
N GLY A 389 -40.05 -12.36 -9.13
CA GLY A 389 -38.93 -11.90 -9.93
C GLY A 389 -38.48 -12.87 -11.01
N ILE A 390 -38.73 -14.18 -10.83
CA ILE A 390 -38.24 -15.21 -11.76
C ILE A 390 -38.62 -14.95 -13.23
N PRO A 391 -39.88 -14.66 -13.62
CA PRO A 391 -40.22 -14.49 -15.04
C PRO A 391 -39.45 -13.34 -15.71
N ALA A 392 -39.26 -12.24 -15.00
CA ALA A 392 -38.61 -11.05 -15.53
C ALA A 392 -37.13 -11.28 -15.94
N ILE A 393 -36.41 -12.17 -15.22
CA ILE A 393 -34.99 -12.44 -15.46
C ILE A 393 -34.73 -13.78 -16.19
N ALA A 394 -35.60 -14.79 -15.98
CA ALA A 394 -35.37 -16.11 -16.59
C ALA A 394 -35.55 -16.08 -18.11
N GLU A 395 -36.58 -15.36 -18.63
CA GLU A 395 -36.76 -15.28 -20.06
C GLU A 395 -35.62 -14.64 -20.84
N PRO A 396 -35.09 -13.47 -20.46
CA PRO A 396 -33.86 -12.94 -21.09
C PRO A 396 -32.68 -13.89 -20.96
N ALA A 397 -32.49 -14.51 -19.79
CA ALA A 397 -31.39 -15.46 -19.56
C ALA A 397 -31.47 -16.68 -20.49
N ILE A 398 -32.67 -17.22 -20.71
CA ILE A 398 -32.92 -18.32 -21.67
C ILE A 398 -32.52 -17.89 -23.09
N ARG A 399 -32.98 -16.71 -23.54
CA ARG A 399 -32.68 -16.22 -24.89
C ARG A 399 -31.18 -15.96 -25.09
N GLN A 400 -30.53 -15.30 -24.13
CA GLN A 400 -29.09 -15.03 -24.19
C GLN A 400 -28.29 -16.35 -24.20
N SER A 401 -28.61 -17.27 -23.29
CA SER A 401 -27.91 -18.56 -23.22
C SER A 401 -28.09 -19.39 -24.50
N ARG A 402 -29.25 -19.26 -25.16
CA ARG A 402 -29.47 -19.90 -26.48
C ARG A 402 -28.59 -19.30 -27.55
N THR A 403 -28.49 -17.96 -27.62
CA THR A 403 -27.63 -17.25 -28.57
C THR A 403 -26.17 -17.58 -28.38
N GLU A 404 -25.72 -17.74 -27.11
CA GLU A 404 -24.35 -18.09 -26.75
C GLU A 404 -24.06 -19.60 -26.91
N GLY A 405 -25.05 -20.43 -27.18
CA GLY A 405 -24.90 -21.89 -27.25
C GLY A 405 -24.76 -22.58 -25.90
N MET A 406 -25.00 -21.85 -24.78
CA MET A 406 -24.81 -22.34 -23.41
C MET A 406 -26.05 -23.09 -22.92
N GLN A 407 -26.22 -24.33 -23.35
CA GLN A 407 -27.43 -25.12 -23.08
C GLN A 407 -27.65 -25.43 -21.59
N GLY A 408 -26.58 -25.61 -20.81
CA GLY A 408 -26.68 -25.79 -19.36
C GLY A 408 -27.25 -24.55 -18.65
N HIS A 409 -26.82 -23.36 -19.05
CA HIS A 409 -27.35 -22.08 -18.53
C HIS A 409 -28.83 -21.90 -18.91
N ARG A 410 -29.18 -22.19 -20.18
CA ARG A 410 -30.55 -22.19 -20.65
C ARG A 410 -31.44 -23.08 -19.78
N ARG A 411 -31.08 -24.35 -19.60
CA ARG A 411 -31.82 -25.30 -18.76
C ARG A 411 -31.98 -24.83 -17.33
N ALA A 412 -30.92 -24.27 -16.74
CA ALA A 412 -30.95 -23.76 -15.37
C ALA A 412 -31.97 -22.61 -15.19
N ALA A 413 -32.12 -21.77 -16.20
CA ALA A 413 -33.17 -20.71 -16.19
C ALA A 413 -34.58 -21.28 -16.49
N GLU A 414 -34.73 -22.21 -17.44
CA GLU A 414 -35.97 -22.84 -17.80
C GLU A 414 -36.57 -23.62 -16.63
N ILE A 415 -35.79 -24.35 -15.85
CA ILE A 415 -36.24 -25.10 -14.67
C ILE A 415 -36.82 -24.14 -13.61
N ARG A 416 -36.23 -22.99 -13.40
CA ARG A 416 -36.72 -22.00 -12.44
C ARG A 416 -38.03 -21.32 -12.91
N LEU A 417 -38.12 -21.11 -14.22
CA LEU A 417 -39.33 -20.52 -14.82
C LEU A 417 -40.50 -21.53 -14.86
N ARG A 418 -40.19 -22.82 -15.04
CA ARG A 418 -41.18 -23.90 -15.18
C ARG A 418 -40.75 -25.12 -14.36
N PRO A 419 -40.82 -25.03 -13.02
CA PRO A 419 -40.32 -26.12 -12.15
C PRO A 419 -41.10 -27.43 -12.32
N GLN A 420 -42.38 -27.36 -12.75
CA GLN A 420 -43.21 -28.51 -13.03
C GLN A 420 -42.72 -29.33 -14.25
N ASP A 421 -41.93 -28.75 -15.14
CA ASP A 421 -41.42 -29.36 -16.37
C ASP A 421 -39.99 -29.89 -16.23
N ILE A 422 -39.46 -29.98 -15.00
CA ILE A 422 -38.01 -30.27 -14.74
C ILE A 422 -37.55 -31.55 -15.44
N ASP A 423 -38.34 -32.64 -15.41
CA ASP A 423 -37.94 -33.92 -16.01
C ASP A 423 -37.86 -33.80 -17.53
N ALA A 424 -38.83 -33.13 -18.16
CA ALA A 424 -38.82 -32.92 -19.62
C ALA A 424 -37.67 -32.04 -20.07
N ILE A 425 -37.35 -30.96 -19.30
CA ILE A 425 -36.23 -30.05 -19.59
C ILE A 425 -34.89 -30.76 -19.46
N THR A 426 -34.74 -31.61 -18.45
CA THR A 426 -33.45 -32.29 -18.16
C THR A 426 -33.18 -33.48 -19.06
N THR A 427 -34.23 -34.22 -19.49
CA THR A 427 -34.11 -35.35 -20.38
C THR A 427 -34.06 -34.98 -21.87
N GLY A 428 -34.26 -33.74 -22.24
CA GLY A 428 -34.24 -33.27 -23.62
C GLY A 428 -35.46 -33.70 -24.46
N MET A 429 -36.58 -34.04 -23.82
CA MET A 429 -37.80 -34.51 -24.50
C MET A 429 -38.67 -33.35 -25.07
N ARG A 430 -38.22 -32.11 -25.00
CA ARG A 430 -38.83 -30.96 -25.70
C ARG A 430 -37.74 -30.18 -26.42
N ASP A 431 -37.79 -30.14 -27.72
CA ASP A 431 -37.07 -29.19 -28.58
C ASP A 431 -37.56 -27.76 -28.47
#